data_b8df94a75ec9e9dfc2979779a28d7618
#
_entry.id   b8df94a75ec9e9dfc2979779a28d7618
#
_cell.length_a   1.000
_cell.length_b   1.000
_cell.length_c   1.000
_cell.angle_alpha   90.00
_cell.angle_beta   90.00
_cell.angle_gamma   90.00
#
_symmetry.space_group_name_H-M   'P 1'
#
loop_
_entity.id
_entity.type
_entity.pdbx_description
1 polymer ?
#
loop_
_entity_poly.entity_id
_entity_poly.type
_entity_poly.pdbx_seq_one_letter_code
_entity_poly.pdbx_strand_id
1 'polypeptide(L)'
;TNIVQEVVSEPISEPPKVIEKETVSNGKRIFISPLARKLANDKNIDISKISGTGENGRIVKSDIENFKEPIVKSPVSTFVESSELQDFKEVNHSQMRKVIAKRLSESKFSAPHYYLNIKLDMSETIAFRKQCNSIPNTKISFNDIIIKACAVALKNNPSVNSQWFDDKIRYNNFVNIGVAVGVEDGLIVPVLKNADKMTVADISKSVKEMASLARDKKLTPEMMQGSTFTISNLGMFGIESFTSIINSPNSVILSVGAIVQEPVVKDGEIVVGNTMKLTLACDHRVVDGLTGAKFLQVLKPLIENPLSMLI
;
A
#
# COMPACT_ATOMS: atom_id res chain seq x y z
N THR A 1 -13.98 33.31 -40.11
CA THR A 1 -14.73 34.41 -39.52
C THR A 1 -14.44 34.45 -38.04
N ASN A 2 -13.62 35.44 -37.66
CA ASN A 2 -13.24 35.77 -36.30
C ASN A 2 -14.41 36.37 -35.53
N ILE A 3 -14.55 36.02 -34.23
CA ILE A 3 -15.03 36.95 -33.22
C ILE A 3 -14.21 36.68 -31.94
N VAL A 4 -13.32 37.62 -31.64
CA VAL A 4 -12.65 37.85 -30.37
C VAL A 4 -13.62 38.68 -29.52
N GLN A 5 -13.97 38.26 -28.32
CA GLN A 5 -14.62 39.12 -27.33
C GLN A 5 -13.61 39.44 -26.22
N GLU A 6 -13.33 40.73 -26.18
CA GLU A 6 -12.59 41.51 -25.24
C GLU A 6 -13.33 41.55 -23.88
N VAL A 7 -12.66 41.18 -22.79
CA VAL A 7 -13.20 41.36 -21.42
C VAL A 7 -12.59 42.62 -20.84
N VAL A 8 -13.47 43.61 -20.64
CA VAL A 8 -13.19 44.90 -20.05
C VAL A 8 -12.96 44.71 -18.53
N SER A 9 -11.86 45.27 -18.03
CA SER A 9 -11.51 45.37 -16.62
C SER A 9 -12.20 46.61 -16.01
N GLU A 10 -12.99 46.40 -14.94
CA GLU A 10 -13.49 47.49 -14.06
C GLU A 10 -12.53 47.75 -12.89
N PRO A 11 -12.49 49.00 -12.37
CA PRO A 11 -11.46 49.43 -11.45
C PRO A 11 -11.80 49.13 -9.98
N ILE A 12 -10.75 48.94 -9.22
CA ILE A 12 -10.71 48.70 -7.77
C ILE A 12 -11.25 49.91 -7.01
N SER A 13 -12.29 49.69 -6.19
CA SER A 13 -12.81 50.67 -5.25
C SER A 13 -12.07 50.66 -3.91
N GLU A 14 -11.79 51.85 -3.38
CA GLU A 14 -11.11 52.13 -2.10
C GLU A 14 -11.81 51.48 -0.88
N PRO A 15 -11.07 51.22 0.22
CA PRO A 15 -11.64 50.61 1.43
C PRO A 15 -12.42 51.62 2.25
N PRO A 16 -13.52 51.24 2.94
CA PRO A 16 -14.34 52.14 3.74
C PRO A 16 -13.66 52.55 5.05
N LYS A 17 -13.81 53.81 5.38
CA LYS A 17 -13.41 54.46 6.66
C LYS A 17 -14.03 53.73 7.86
N VAL A 18 -13.20 53.41 8.83
CA VAL A 18 -13.58 52.87 10.13
C VAL A 18 -14.35 53.96 10.93
N ILE A 19 -15.62 53.67 11.20
CA ILE A 19 -16.43 54.47 12.17
C ILE A 19 -16.14 53.91 13.55
N GLU A 20 -15.55 54.72 14.43
CA GLU A 20 -15.36 54.43 15.84
C GLU A 20 -16.71 54.19 16.53
N LYS A 21 -16.96 52.96 16.98
CA LYS A 21 -18.07 52.67 17.89
C LYS A 21 -17.66 53.00 19.33
N GLU A 22 -18.26 54.05 19.87
CA GLU A 22 -18.23 54.34 21.32
C GLU A 22 -18.90 53.17 22.07
N THR A 23 -18.15 52.51 22.92
CA THR A 23 -18.70 51.50 23.85
C THR A 23 -19.18 52.19 25.11
N VAL A 24 -20.49 52.27 25.27
CA VAL A 24 -21.14 52.69 26.51
C VAL A 24 -21.28 51.44 27.40
N SER A 25 -20.50 51.38 28.48
CA SER A 25 -20.66 50.39 29.54
C SER A 25 -21.28 51.04 30.75
N ASN A 26 -22.46 50.60 31.16
CA ASN A 26 -23.15 50.84 32.45
C ASN A 26 -23.09 52.24 33.03
N GLY A 27 -23.88 53.15 32.53
CA GLY A 27 -24.51 54.27 33.30
C GLY A 27 -23.67 55.28 34.09
N LYS A 28 -22.35 55.10 34.22
CA LYS A 28 -21.46 56.12 34.90
C LYS A 28 -20.35 56.51 33.90
N ARG A 29 -20.30 57.89 33.73
CA ARG A 29 -19.27 58.49 32.88
C ARG A 29 -17.92 58.38 33.59
N ILE A 30 -17.00 57.54 32.99
CA ILE A 30 -15.66 57.37 33.55
C ILE A 30 -14.75 58.47 33.04
N PHE A 31 -14.23 59.27 33.99
CA PHE A 31 -13.28 60.35 33.69
C PHE A 31 -11.85 59.75 33.72
N ILE A 32 -11.15 59.82 32.62
CA ILE A 32 -9.79 59.28 32.48
C ILE A 32 -8.90 60.28 31.74
N SER A 33 -7.65 60.44 32.18
CA SER A 33 -6.71 61.28 31.47
C SER A 33 -6.25 60.69 30.16
N PRO A 34 -5.90 61.49 29.11
CA PRO A 34 -5.44 60.95 27.82
C PRO A 34 -4.24 60.03 27.95
N LEU A 35 -3.33 60.31 28.84
CA LEU A 35 -2.12 59.48 29.08
C LEU A 35 -2.47 58.19 29.81
N ALA A 36 -3.39 58.21 30.79
CA ALA A 36 -3.88 56.99 31.44
C ALA A 36 -4.63 56.08 30.47
N ARG A 37 -5.43 56.64 29.53
CA ARG A 37 -6.14 55.87 28.50
C ARG A 37 -5.18 55.16 27.57
N LYS A 38 -4.13 55.85 27.10
CA LYS A 38 -3.09 55.25 26.28
C LYS A 38 -2.38 54.09 26.98
N LEU A 39 -2.00 54.30 28.24
CA LEU A 39 -1.31 53.30 29.04
C LEU A 39 -2.20 52.08 29.37
N ALA A 40 -3.51 52.30 29.59
CA ALA A 40 -4.47 51.21 29.82
C ALA A 40 -4.63 50.33 28.55
N ASN A 41 -4.69 50.98 27.36
CA ASN A 41 -4.75 50.27 26.08
C ASN A 41 -3.47 49.49 25.82
N ASP A 42 -2.28 50.08 26.05
CA ASP A 42 -0.98 49.46 25.84
C ASP A 42 -0.77 48.24 26.78
N LYS A 43 -1.38 48.26 27.95
CA LYS A 43 -1.30 47.20 28.94
C LYS A 43 -2.52 46.27 28.94
N ASN A 44 -3.50 46.50 28.06
CA ASN A 44 -4.75 45.73 27.96
C ASN A 44 -5.56 45.65 29.26
N ILE A 45 -5.57 46.75 30.04
CA ILE A 45 -6.24 46.85 31.34
C ILE A 45 -7.64 47.42 31.17
N ASP A 46 -8.64 46.71 31.69
CA ASP A 46 -10.03 47.17 31.70
C ASP A 46 -10.24 48.31 32.67
N ILE A 47 -10.41 49.53 32.12
CA ILE A 47 -10.58 50.77 32.85
C ILE A 47 -11.83 50.83 33.74
N SER A 48 -12.84 49.95 33.50
CA SER A 48 -14.06 49.87 34.32
C SER A 48 -13.80 49.32 35.73
N LYS A 49 -12.68 48.64 35.93
CA LYS A 49 -12.26 48.01 37.19
C LYS A 49 -11.35 48.88 38.04
N ILE A 50 -11.02 50.10 37.57
CA ILE A 50 -10.08 51.00 38.24
C ILE A 50 -10.83 52.15 38.85
N SER A 51 -10.55 52.38 40.12
CA SER A 51 -11.04 53.63 40.84
C SER A 51 -10.01 54.74 40.66
N GLY A 52 -10.42 55.87 40.03
CA GLY A 52 -9.53 56.99 39.79
C GLY A 52 -9.23 57.79 41.06
N THR A 53 -7.96 58.11 41.30
CA THR A 53 -7.48 58.89 42.44
C THR A 53 -7.27 60.37 42.11
N GLY A 54 -7.45 60.79 40.88
CA GLY A 54 -7.33 62.17 40.44
C GLY A 54 -8.54 63.06 40.78
N GLU A 55 -8.46 64.36 40.49
CA GLU A 55 -9.48 65.35 40.74
C GLU A 55 -10.84 64.98 40.13
N ASN A 56 -11.91 65.03 40.94
CA ASN A 56 -13.24 64.54 40.58
C ASN A 56 -13.33 63.06 40.21
N GLY A 57 -12.47 62.19 40.80
CA GLY A 57 -12.51 60.76 40.52
C GLY A 57 -11.94 60.35 39.16
N ARG A 58 -11.08 61.20 38.57
CA ARG A 58 -10.44 60.97 37.28
C ARG A 58 -9.33 59.89 37.43
N ILE A 59 -9.32 58.90 36.54
CA ILE A 59 -8.25 57.91 36.46
C ILE A 59 -7.00 58.56 35.89
N VAL A 60 -5.92 58.52 36.64
CA VAL A 60 -4.61 59.08 36.28
C VAL A 60 -3.61 58.02 36.02
N LYS A 61 -2.44 58.36 35.47
CA LYS A 61 -1.39 57.38 35.05
C LYS A 61 -0.97 56.44 36.18
N SER A 62 -0.84 57.00 37.42
CA SER A 62 -0.43 56.18 38.59
C SER A 62 -1.45 55.11 38.95
N ASP A 63 -2.74 55.31 38.64
CA ASP A 63 -3.78 54.29 38.92
C ASP A 63 -3.64 53.06 38.00
N ILE A 64 -3.22 53.27 36.76
CA ILE A 64 -2.94 52.21 35.80
C ILE A 64 -1.62 51.48 36.12
N GLU A 65 -0.60 52.24 36.58
CA GLU A 65 0.70 51.67 36.93
C GLU A 65 0.63 50.82 38.20
N ASN A 66 -0.20 51.19 39.16
CA ASN A 66 -0.37 50.49 40.43
C ASN A 66 -1.52 49.49 40.46
N PHE A 67 -2.27 49.35 39.35
CA PHE A 67 -3.36 48.40 39.27
C PHE A 67 -2.83 46.97 39.30
N LYS A 68 -3.16 46.26 40.37
CA LYS A 68 -2.97 44.80 40.47
C LYS A 68 -4.35 44.18 40.36
N GLU A 69 -4.55 43.38 39.34
CA GLU A 69 -5.80 42.63 39.27
C GLU A 69 -6.01 41.84 40.55
N PRO A 70 -7.18 41.95 41.22
CA PRO A 70 -7.47 41.09 42.34
C PRO A 70 -7.50 39.63 41.82
N ILE A 71 -6.63 38.77 42.39
CA ILE A 71 -6.65 37.36 42.15
C ILE A 71 -7.99 36.84 42.70
N VAL A 72 -9.02 36.82 41.88
CA VAL A 72 -10.26 36.10 42.16
C VAL A 72 -9.87 34.64 42.15
N LYS A 73 -9.72 34.03 43.33
CA LYS A 73 -9.70 32.58 43.46
C LYS A 73 -11.08 32.09 43.05
N SER A 74 -11.27 31.90 41.77
CA SER A 74 -12.37 31.07 41.26
C SER A 74 -12.23 29.69 41.89
N PRO A 75 -13.31 29.05 42.32
CA PRO A 75 -13.22 27.63 42.71
C PRO A 75 -12.62 26.91 41.50
N VAL A 76 -11.51 26.23 41.76
CA VAL A 76 -10.88 25.33 40.79
C VAL A 76 -11.92 24.30 40.49
N SER A 77 -12.72 24.54 39.46
CA SER A 77 -13.34 23.49 38.71
C SER A 77 -12.13 22.71 38.18
N THR A 78 -11.84 21.59 38.79
CA THR A 78 -10.99 20.58 38.21
C THR A 78 -11.68 20.16 36.91
N PHE A 79 -11.47 20.94 35.86
CA PHE A 79 -11.45 20.35 34.54
C PHE A 79 -10.33 19.31 34.64
N VAL A 80 -10.73 18.08 34.87
CA VAL A 80 -9.96 16.95 34.39
C VAL A 80 -9.76 17.29 32.91
N GLU A 81 -8.56 17.76 32.57
CA GLU A 81 -8.08 17.62 31.20
C GLU A 81 -8.35 16.17 30.88
N SER A 82 -9.46 15.90 30.19
CA SER A 82 -9.61 14.69 29.48
C SER A 82 -8.41 14.70 28.55
N SER A 83 -7.31 14.05 28.98
CA SER A 83 -6.34 13.55 28.05
C SER A 83 -7.20 12.82 27.02
N GLU A 84 -7.41 13.46 25.87
CA GLU A 84 -7.95 12.76 24.72
C GLU A 84 -7.13 11.49 24.69
N LEU A 85 -7.76 10.39 25.07
CA LEU A 85 -7.19 9.07 24.93
C LEU A 85 -6.91 8.99 23.44
N GLN A 86 -5.63 9.22 23.07
CA GLN A 86 -5.20 9.06 21.69
C GLN A 86 -5.44 7.59 21.39
N ASP A 87 -6.57 7.30 20.77
CA ASP A 87 -7.05 5.95 20.47
C ASP A 87 -6.29 5.35 19.28
N PHE A 88 -5.06 5.83 19.03
CA PHE A 88 -4.17 5.39 17.97
C PHE A 88 -2.73 5.22 18.49
N LYS A 89 -2.05 4.26 17.89
CA LYS A 89 -0.63 4.00 18.11
C LYS A 89 0.17 4.32 16.85
N GLU A 90 1.04 5.29 16.92
CA GLU A 90 2.00 5.57 15.85
C GLU A 90 3.24 4.67 15.97
N VAL A 91 3.68 4.13 14.84
CA VAL A 91 4.88 3.31 14.76
C VAL A 91 5.74 3.79 13.58
N ASN A 92 6.99 4.10 13.84
CA ASN A 92 7.93 4.50 12.79
C ASN A 92 8.18 3.36 11.79
N HIS A 93 8.24 3.71 10.50
CA HIS A 93 8.55 2.74 9.46
C HIS A 93 9.97 2.20 9.60
N SER A 94 10.10 0.86 9.58
CA SER A 94 11.41 0.21 9.45
C SER A 94 12.06 0.54 8.09
N GLN A 95 13.39 0.41 7.99
CA GLN A 95 14.10 0.60 6.72
C GLN A 95 13.60 -0.37 5.63
N MET A 96 13.33 -1.62 6.00
CA MET A 96 12.72 -2.60 5.10
C MET A 96 11.37 -2.12 4.57
N ARG A 97 10.49 -1.61 5.43
CA ARG A 97 9.18 -1.09 5.06
C ARG A 97 9.28 0.09 4.08
N LYS A 98 10.23 1.00 4.29
CA LYS A 98 10.49 2.13 3.39
C LYS A 98 10.93 1.67 2.00
N VAL A 99 11.84 0.69 1.92
CA VAL A 99 12.31 0.11 0.65
C VAL A 99 11.18 -0.61 -0.09
N ILE A 100 10.38 -1.42 0.61
CA ILE A 100 9.21 -2.11 0.05
C ILE A 100 8.21 -1.09 -0.51
N ALA A 101 7.84 -0.07 0.28
CA ALA A 101 6.89 0.96 -0.14
C ALA A 101 7.36 1.67 -1.41
N LYS A 102 8.63 2.08 -1.48
CA LYS A 102 9.22 2.71 -2.66
C LYS A 102 9.11 1.80 -3.88
N ARG A 103 9.60 0.55 -3.81
CA ARG A 103 9.59 -0.39 -4.94
C ARG A 103 8.18 -0.72 -5.43
N LEU A 104 7.24 -0.94 -4.50
CA LEU A 104 5.86 -1.25 -4.87
C LEU A 104 5.17 -0.05 -5.54
N SER A 105 5.38 1.17 -5.02
CA SER A 105 4.85 2.38 -5.62
C SER A 105 5.43 2.62 -7.02
N GLU A 106 6.75 2.52 -7.17
CA GLU A 106 7.42 2.65 -8.46
C GLU A 106 6.87 1.64 -9.48
N SER A 107 6.75 0.36 -9.12
CA SER A 107 6.21 -0.66 -10.01
C SER A 107 4.74 -0.40 -10.37
N LYS A 108 3.89 -0.14 -9.37
CA LYS A 108 2.45 0.01 -9.58
C LYS A 108 2.09 1.22 -10.44
N PHE A 109 2.80 2.33 -10.31
CA PHE A 109 2.49 3.57 -11.02
C PHE A 109 3.25 3.73 -12.34
N SER A 110 4.39 3.01 -12.55
CA SER A 110 5.13 3.08 -13.81
C SER A 110 4.69 2.01 -14.83
N ALA A 111 4.31 0.81 -14.38
CA ALA A 111 3.90 -0.27 -15.26
C ALA A 111 2.37 -0.28 -15.44
N PRO A 112 1.84 -0.14 -16.65
CA PRO A 112 0.41 -0.30 -16.92
C PRO A 112 -0.01 -1.75 -16.71
N HIS A 113 -0.48 -2.08 -15.49
CA HIS A 113 -0.92 -3.43 -15.14
C HIS A 113 -2.25 -3.76 -15.79
N TYR A 114 -2.34 -4.93 -16.44
CA TYR A 114 -3.59 -5.56 -16.77
C TYR A 114 -3.60 -7.01 -16.24
N TYR A 115 -4.77 -7.63 -16.14
CA TYR A 115 -4.95 -8.88 -15.43
C TYR A 115 -5.72 -9.88 -16.28
N LEU A 116 -5.18 -11.12 -16.37
CA LEU A 116 -5.86 -12.24 -17.00
C LEU A 116 -6.18 -13.30 -15.95
N ASN A 117 -7.43 -13.75 -15.93
CA ASN A 117 -7.91 -14.74 -14.98
C ASN A 117 -8.26 -16.03 -15.69
N ILE A 118 -7.81 -17.15 -15.13
CA ILE A 118 -8.23 -18.49 -15.57
C ILE A 118 -8.67 -19.33 -14.37
N LYS A 119 -9.54 -20.28 -14.64
CA LYS A 119 -9.95 -21.33 -13.70
C LYS A 119 -9.40 -22.67 -14.18
N LEU A 120 -8.88 -23.45 -13.25
CA LEU A 120 -8.26 -24.76 -13.48
C LEU A 120 -9.05 -25.86 -12.77
N ASP A 121 -9.11 -27.05 -13.39
CA ASP A 121 -9.50 -28.30 -12.72
C ASP A 121 -8.27 -28.89 -12.04
N MET A 122 -8.34 -29.07 -10.73
CA MET A 122 -7.23 -29.57 -9.92
C MET A 122 -7.28 -31.08 -9.65
N SER A 123 -8.24 -31.81 -10.21
CA SER A 123 -8.50 -33.21 -9.89
C SER A 123 -7.27 -34.09 -10.13
N GLU A 124 -6.67 -34.03 -11.33
CA GLU A 124 -5.48 -34.79 -11.67
C GLU A 124 -4.24 -34.30 -10.90
N THR A 125 -4.13 -33.02 -10.65
CA THR A 125 -3.02 -32.47 -9.85
C THR A 125 -3.07 -32.93 -8.40
N ILE A 126 -4.25 -33.07 -7.83
CA ILE A 126 -4.45 -33.63 -6.48
C ILE A 126 -4.04 -35.11 -6.47
N ALA A 127 -4.47 -35.89 -7.47
CA ALA A 127 -4.11 -37.30 -7.61
C ALA A 127 -2.60 -37.50 -7.80
N PHE A 128 -2.00 -36.73 -8.71
CA PHE A 128 -0.55 -36.73 -8.96
C PHE A 128 0.26 -36.41 -7.69
N ARG A 129 -0.11 -35.34 -6.99
CA ARG A 129 0.56 -34.98 -5.74
C ARG A 129 0.45 -36.09 -4.69
N LYS A 130 -0.71 -36.74 -4.57
CA LYS A 130 -0.93 -37.85 -3.64
C LYS A 130 0.00 -39.03 -3.98
N GLN A 131 0.13 -39.37 -5.25
CA GLN A 131 1.04 -40.41 -5.73
C GLN A 131 2.50 -40.07 -5.45
N CYS A 132 2.96 -38.87 -5.78
CA CYS A 132 4.32 -38.45 -5.48
C CYS A 132 4.62 -38.51 -3.97
N ASN A 133 3.68 -38.11 -3.12
CA ASN A 133 3.86 -38.10 -1.68
C ASN A 133 3.71 -39.48 -1.01
N SER A 134 3.33 -40.53 -1.76
CA SER A 134 3.41 -41.91 -1.29
C SER A 134 4.83 -42.49 -1.38
N ILE A 135 5.71 -41.84 -2.15
CA ILE A 135 7.12 -42.23 -2.26
C ILE A 135 7.86 -41.80 -0.98
N PRO A 136 8.61 -42.68 -0.31
CA PRO A 136 9.37 -42.39 0.89
C PRO A 136 10.26 -41.12 0.72
N ASN A 137 10.32 -40.27 1.75
CA ASN A 137 11.10 -39.03 1.78
C ASN A 137 10.71 -37.98 0.74
N THR A 138 9.57 -38.13 0.08
CA THR A 138 9.04 -37.18 -0.90
C THR A 138 7.92 -36.38 -0.26
N LYS A 139 7.99 -35.04 -0.32
CA LYS A 139 6.96 -34.13 0.22
C LYS A 139 6.78 -32.93 -0.71
N ILE A 140 5.95 -33.08 -1.73
CA ILE A 140 5.65 -32.08 -2.75
C ILE A 140 4.39 -31.30 -2.37
N SER A 141 4.42 -30.00 -2.53
CA SER A 141 3.27 -29.09 -2.38
C SER A 141 2.66 -28.79 -3.75
N PHE A 142 1.42 -28.28 -3.76
CA PHE A 142 0.80 -27.74 -4.99
C PHE A 142 1.62 -26.57 -5.55
N ASN A 143 2.20 -25.75 -4.69
CA ASN A 143 3.05 -24.65 -5.12
C ASN A 143 4.28 -25.12 -5.92
N ASP A 144 4.90 -26.23 -5.53
CA ASP A 144 6.07 -26.80 -6.23
C ASP A 144 5.69 -27.27 -7.65
N ILE A 145 4.49 -27.86 -7.80
CA ILE A 145 3.95 -28.27 -9.11
C ILE A 145 3.69 -27.05 -9.99
N ILE A 146 3.07 -25.99 -9.42
CA ILE A 146 2.80 -24.73 -10.13
C ILE A 146 4.10 -24.07 -10.57
N ILE A 147 5.12 -24.02 -9.69
CA ILE A 147 6.44 -23.47 -10.04
C ILE A 147 7.04 -24.23 -11.23
N LYS A 148 7.00 -25.57 -11.22
CA LYS A 148 7.50 -26.36 -12.34
C LYS A 148 6.71 -26.12 -13.62
N ALA A 149 5.37 -26.08 -13.55
CA ALA A 149 4.53 -25.78 -14.69
C ALA A 149 4.84 -24.40 -15.29
N CYS A 150 4.99 -23.37 -14.44
CA CYS A 150 5.41 -22.05 -14.88
C CYS A 150 6.79 -22.06 -15.53
N ALA A 151 7.75 -22.81 -14.97
CA ALA A 151 9.09 -22.88 -15.52
C ALA A 151 9.09 -23.51 -16.94
N VAL A 152 8.30 -24.57 -17.16
CA VAL A 152 8.12 -25.19 -18.49
C VAL A 152 7.40 -24.24 -19.44
N ALA A 153 6.31 -23.59 -18.98
CA ALA A 153 5.54 -22.67 -19.81
C ALA A 153 6.37 -21.43 -20.22
N LEU A 154 7.21 -20.89 -19.34
CA LEU A 154 8.09 -19.75 -19.63
C LEU A 154 9.17 -20.09 -20.67
N LYS A 155 9.71 -21.31 -20.63
CA LYS A 155 10.66 -21.77 -21.64
C LYS A 155 10.04 -21.79 -23.04
N ASN A 156 8.76 -22.15 -23.13
CA ASN A 156 8.01 -22.19 -24.39
C ASN A 156 7.45 -20.81 -24.79
N ASN A 157 7.49 -19.82 -23.91
CA ASN A 157 6.98 -18.46 -24.13
C ASN A 157 8.00 -17.41 -23.69
N PRO A 158 9.12 -17.23 -24.42
CA PRO A 158 10.19 -16.31 -24.03
C PRO A 158 9.73 -14.85 -23.96
N SER A 159 8.68 -14.46 -24.69
CA SER A 159 8.10 -13.11 -24.63
C SER A 159 7.54 -12.76 -23.27
N VAL A 160 7.06 -13.73 -22.49
CA VAL A 160 6.56 -13.54 -21.13
C VAL A 160 7.72 -13.57 -20.12
N ASN A 161 8.80 -14.31 -20.42
CA ASN A 161 10.01 -14.35 -19.60
C ASN A 161 10.92 -13.14 -19.85
N SER A 162 10.38 -11.95 -19.69
CA SER A 162 10.98 -10.69 -20.08
C SER A 162 11.05 -9.68 -18.95
N GLN A 163 11.84 -8.64 -19.14
CA GLN A 163 12.04 -7.55 -18.18
C GLN A 163 12.04 -6.20 -18.89
N TRP A 164 11.38 -5.22 -18.30
CA TRP A 164 11.36 -3.84 -18.77
C TRP A 164 12.53 -3.05 -18.18
N PHE A 165 13.26 -2.31 -19.01
CA PHE A 165 14.23 -1.30 -18.67
C PHE A 165 13.92 -0.02 -19.48
N ASP A 166 14.40 1.13 -19.05
CA ASP A 166 14.05 2.41 -19.65
C ASP A 166 14.45 2.51 -21.15
N ASP A 167 15.52 1.81 -21.54
CA ASP A 167 16.10 1.84 -22.89
C ASP A 167 15.88 0.55 -23.71
N LYS A 168 15.38 -0.52 -23.07
CA LYS A 168 15.27 -1.85 -23.73
C LYS A 168 14.32 -2.80 -23.03
N ILE A 169 13.87 -3.81 -23.77
CA ILE A 169 13.28 -5.04 -23.23
C ILE A 169 14.35 -6.12 -23.23
N ARG A 170 14.50 -6.80 -22.11
CA ARG A 170 15.35 -7.99 -22.02
C ARG A 170 14.50 -9.25 -22.06
N TYR A 171 14.76 -10.12 -23.01
CA TYR A 171 14.21 -11.49 -23.04
C TYR A 171 15.24 -12.43 -22.42
N ASN A 172 14.80 -13.24 -21.44
CA ASN A 172 15.70 -14.09 -20.66
C ASN A 172 15.72 -15.52 -21.23
N ASN A 173 16.93 -16.08 -21.45
CA ASN A 173 17.13 -17.46 -21.90
C ASN A 173 17.18 -18.50 -20.75
N PHE A 174 17.06 -18.02 -19.52
CA PHE A 174 17.00 -18.83 -18.30
C PHE A 174 15.72 -18.49 -17.55
N VAL A 175 15.26 -19.42 -16.70
CA VAL A 175 14.03 -19.23 -15.93
C VAL A 175 14.36 -19.19 -14.45
N ASN A 176 14.31 -18.00 -13.87
CA ASN A 176 14.49 -17.78 -12.44
C ASN A 176 13.18 -17.33 -11.82
N ILE A 177 12.59 -18.15 -10.96
CA ILE A 177 11.29 -17.88 -10.38
C ILE A 177 11.45 -17.30 -8.97
N GLY A 178 10.99 -16.06 -8.77
CA GLY A 178 10.81 -15.48 -7.47
C GLY A 178 9.56 -16.06 -6.80
N VAL A 179 9.70 -16.53 -5.57
CA VAL A 179 8.58 -17.06 -4.78
C VAL A 179 8.31 -16.15 -3.62
N ALA A 180 7.14 -15.51 -3.60
CA ALA A 180 6.76 -14.60 -2.53
C ALA A 180 6.55 -15.36 -1.21
N VAL A 181 7.26 -14.93 -0.15
CA VAL A 181 7.18 -15.49 1.20
C VAL A 181 6.84 -14.39 2.18
N GLY A 182 5.75 -14.57 2.92
CA GLY A 182 5.38 -13.67 4.02
C GLY A 182 6.32 -13.86 5.21
N VAL A 183 6.77 -12.74 5.78
CA VAL A 183 7.55 -12.66 7.01
C VAL A 183 6.92 -11.63 7.95
N GLU A 184 7.31 -11.61 9.22
CA GLU A 184 6.76 -10.73 10.25
C GLU A 184 6.75 -9.24 9.82
N ASP A 185 7.83 -8.78 9.22
CA ASP A 185 8.00 -7.37 8.81
C ASP A 185 7.48 -7.06 7.40
N GLY A 186 6.90 -8.03 6.66
CA GLY A 186 6.41 -7.82 5.31
C GLY A 186 6.48 -9.03 4.41
N LEU A 187 6.90 -8.82 3.15
CA LEU A 187 7.01 -9.86 2.14
C LEU A 187 8.39 -9.78 1.48
N ILE A 188 9.03 -10.93 1.33
CA ILE A 188 10.30 -11.08 0.62
C ILE A 188 10.16 -12.10 -0.51
N VAL A 189 11.03 -12.00 -1.52
CA VAL A 189 10.93 -12.81 -2.73
C VAL A 189 12.27 -13.51 -3.01
N PRO A 190 12.57 -14.63 -2.33
CA PRO A 190 13.70 -15.47 -2.70
C PRO A 190 13.55 -16.01 -4.12
N VAL A 191 14.67 -16.27 -4.79
CA VAL A 191 14.73 -16.60 -6.21
C VAL A 191 15.27 -18.01 -6.43
N LEU A 192 14.42 -18.85 -7.02
CA LEU A 192 14.78 -20.19 -7.48
C LEU A 192 15.44 -20.08 -8.87
N LYS A 193 16.75 -20.29 -8.94
CA LYS A 193 17.52 -20.14 -10.18
C LYS A 193 17.39 -21.39 -11.06
N ASN A 194 17.27 -21.19 -12.38
CA ASN A 194 17.17 -22.25 -13.40
C ASN A 194 16.08 -23.28 -13.08
N ALA A 195 14.89 -22.80 -12.69
CA ALA A 195 13.77 -23.67 -12.30
C ALA A 195 13.32 -24.64 -13.43
N ASP A 196 13.54 -24.26 -14.69
CA ASP A 196 13.28 -25.11 -15.86
C ASP A 196 14.08 -26.42 -15.84
N LYS A 197 15.31 -26.39 -15.30
CA LYS A 197 16.21 -27.53 -15.22
C LYS A 197 16.02 -28.40 -13.98
N MET A 198 15.24 -27.96 -13.01
CA MET A 198 15.02 -28.63 -11.73
C MET A 198 13.87 -29.66 -11.86
N THR A 199 13.97 -30.78 -11.12
CA THR A 199 12.82 -31.66 -10.89
C THR A 199 11.85 -31.03 -9.88
N VAL A 200 10.60 -31.50 -9.81
CA VAL A 200 9.63 -31.05 -8.81
C VAL A 200 10.13 -31.31 -7.39
N ALA A 201 10.89 -32.40 -7.17
CA ALA A 201 11.48 -32.74 -5.89
C ALA A 201 12.58 -31.73 -5.48
N ASP A 202 13.45 -31.34 -6.43
CA ASP A 202 14.49 -30.33 -6.18
C ASP A 202 13.86 -28.95 -5.88
N ILE A 203 12.83 -28.57 -6.64
CA ILE A 203 12.05 -27.36 -6.40
C ILE A 203 11.48 -27.37 -4.98
N SER A 204 10.83 -28.49 -4.59
CA SER A 204 10.25 -28.61 -3.23
C SER A 204 11.29 -28.45 -2.13
N LYS A 205 12.47 -29.08 -2.29
CA LYS A 205 13.57 -28.94 -1.33
C LYS A 205 14.06 -27.50 -1.23
N SER A 206 14.35 -26.89 -2.37
CA SER A 206 14.87 -25.51 -2.42
C SER A 206 13.87 -24.47 -1.91
N VAL A 207 12.59 -24.61 -2.24
CA VAL A 207 11.54 -23.71 -1.75
C VAL A 207 11.40 -23.79 -0.23
N LYS A 208 11.44 -24.99 0.36
CA LYS A 208 11.39 -25.19 1.82
C LYS A 208 12.60 -24.58 2.51
N GLU A 209 13.79 -24.77 1.96
CA GLU A 209 15.03 -24.19 2.47
C GLU A 209 14.99 -22.67 2.44
N MET A 210 14.65 -22.08 1.29
CA MET A 210 14.50 -20.64 1.15
C MET A 210 13.44 -20.07 2.08
N ALA A 211 12.29 -20.74 2.25
CA ALA A 211 11.23 -20.31 3.16
C ALA A 211 11.67 -20.38 4.64
N SER A 212 12.52 -21.35 5.02
CA SER A 212 13.10 -21.40 6.36
C SER A 212 14.07 -20.24 6.56
N LEU A 213 15.02 -20.05 5.64
CA LEU A 213 16.00 -18.93 5.70
C LEU A 213 15.29 -17.57 5.73
N ALA A 214 14.14 -17.46 5.03
CA ALA A 214 13.32 -16.26 5.04
C ALA A 214 12.78 -15.94 6.44
N ARG A 215 12.15 -16.92 7.08
CA ARG A 215 11.61 -16.78 8.46
C ARG A 215 12.70 -16.50 9.47
N ASP A 216 13.86 -17.13 9.32
CA ASP A 216 15.02 -16.97 10.20
C ASP A 216 15.78 -15.66 9.94
N LYS A 217 15.33 -14.82 8.98
CA LYS A 217 15.98 -13.56 8.56
C LYS A 217 17.43 -13.77 8.07
N LYS A 218 17.72 -14.96 7.45
CA LYS A 218 19.06 -15.37 6.99
C LYS A 218 19.23 -15.33 5.47
N LEU A 219 18.23 -14.84 4.72
CA LEU A 219 18.37 -14.66 3.28
C LEU A 219 19.36 -13.57 2.96
N THR A 220 20.31 -13.87 2.07
CA THR A 220 21.24 -12.85 1.57
C THR A 220 20.62 -12.07 0.40
N PRO A 221 21.10 -10.84 0.11
CA PRO A 221 20.62 -10.06 -1.03
C PRO A 221 20.72 -10.80 -2.37
N GLU A 222 21.76 -11.63 -2.57
CA GLU A 222 21.98 -12.42 -3.80
C GLU A 222 20.92 -13.50 -3.99
N MET A 223 20.34 -14.02 -2.89
CA MET A 223 19.24 -14.99 -2.95
C MET A 223 17.90 -14.35 -3.35
N MET A 224 17.80 -13.04 -3.29
CA MET A 224 16.58 -12.28 -3.62
C MET A 224 16.69 -11.52 -4.95
N GLN A 225 17.75 -11.71 -5.73
CA GLN A 225 18.00 -11.00 -6.98
C GLN A 225 17.98 -11.93 -8.19
N GLY A 226 17.66 -11.35 -9.34
CA GLY A 226 17.76 -12.02 -10.64
C GLY A 226 16.57 -12.90 -10.99
N SER A 227 15.39 -12.68 -10.38
CA SER A 227 14.14 -13.29 -10.84
C SER A 227 13.76 -12.77 -12.22
N THR A 228 13.18 -13.64 -13.04
CA THR A 228 12.63 -13.30 -14.36
C THR A 228 11.10 -13.39 -14.38
N PHE A 229 10.52 -14.06 -13.40
CA PHE A 229 9.10 -14.24 -13.17
C PHE A 229 8.85 -14.36 -11.66
N THR A 230 7.67 -13.98 -11.20
CA THR A 230 7.34 -14.07 -9.76
C THR A 230 6.02 -14.82 -9.56
N ILE A 231 5.95 -15.64 -8.51
CA ILE A 231 4.73 -16.32 -8.07
C ILE A 231 4.39 -15.87 -6.64
N SER A 232 3.13 -15.48 -6.45
CA SER A 232 2.56 -15.17 -5.15
C SER A 232 1.39 -16.11 -4.88
N ASN A 233 1.42 -16.85 -3.76
CA ASN A 233 0.41 -17.84 -3.42
C ASN A 233 -0.24 -17.49 -2.08
N LEU A 234 -1.55 -17.22 -2.10
CA LEU A 234 -2.39 -16.97 -0.92
C LEU A 234 -3.45 -18.06 -0.71
N GLY A 235 -3.38 -19.15 -1.48
CA GLY A 235 -4.33 -20.25 -1.38
C GLY A 235 -4.39 -20.91 -0.01
N MET A 236 -3.28 -20.97 0.71
CA MET A 236 -3.24 -21.50 2.08
C MET A 236 -4.03 -20.64 3.10
N PHE A 237 -4.35 -19.40 2.76
CA PHE A 237 -5.16 -18.50 3.57
C PHE A 237 -6.64 -18.49 3.16
N GLY A 238 -7.04 -19.36 2.24
CA GLY A 238 -8.42 -19.46 1.74
C GLY A 238 -8.80 -18.36 0.73
N ILE A 239 -7.85 -17.59 0.22
CA ILE A 239 -8.12 -16.53 -0.77
C ILE A 239 -8.31 -17.19 -2.15
N GLU A 240 -9.49 -17.06 -2.72
CA GLU A 240 -9.84 -17.68 -4.00
C GLU A 240 -9.14 -17.01 -5.20
N SER A 241 -9.05 -15.68 -5.19
CA SER A 241 -8.39 -14.90 -6.23
C SER A 241 -7.94 -13.54 -5.69
N PHE A 242 -6.85 -13.03 -6.22
CA PHE A 242 -6.32 -11.72 -5.91
C PHE A 242 -5.42 -11.24 -7.03
N THR A 243 -5.12 -9.94 -7.04
CA THR A 243 -4.16 -9.33 -7.97
C THR A 243 -2.89 -8.96 -7.22
N SER A 244 -1.74 -9.19 -7.85
CA SER A 244 -0.44 -8.81 -7.32
C SER A 244 0.13 -7.59 -8.05
N ILE A 245 1.05 -6.89 -7.37
CA ILE A 245 1.88 -5.85 -7.99
C ILE A 245 3.11 -6.55 -8.59
N ILE A 246 3.46 -6.19 -9.82
CA ILE A 246 4.61 -6.77 -10.53
C ILE A 246 5.90 -6.48 -9.76
N ASN A 247 6.73 -7.52 -9.60
CA ASN A 247 8.05 -7.39 -8.97
C ASN A 247 9.08 -6.89 -10.01
N SER A 248 9.14 -5.58 -10.21
CA SER A 248 10.06 -4.97 -11.17
C SER A 248 11.53 -5.41 -10.94
N PRO A 249 12.30 -5.66 -12.03
CA PRO A 249 12.04 -5.37 -13.44
C PRO A 249 11.27 -6.47 -14.20
N ASN A 250 10.77 -7.53 -13.54
CA ASN A 250 9.97 -8.56 -14.21
C ASN A 250 8.74 -7.93 -14.88
N SER A 251 8.32 -8.51 -16.01
CA SER A 251 7.12 -8.04 -16.72
C SER A 251 5.84 -8.70 -16.25
N VAL A 252 5.94 -9.79 -15.45
CA VAL A 252 4.79 -10.61 -15.09
C VAL A 252 4.90 -11.18 -13.68
N ILE A 253 3.75 -11.30 -13.01
CA ILE A 253 3.59 -12.01 -11.74
C ILE A 253 2.31 -12.86 -11.77
N LEU A 254 2.40 -14.10 -11.28
CA LEU A 254 1.28 -15.02 -11.13
C LEU A 254 0.77 -15.04 -9.70
N SER A 255 -0.51 -14.74 -9.52
CA SER A 255 -1.23 -14.89 -8.26
C SER A 255 -1.97 -16.22 -8.24
N VAL A 256 -1.74 -17.02 -7.19
CA VAL A 256 -2.30 -18.37 -7.04
C VAL A 256 -3.31 -18.38 -5.90
N GLY A 257 -4.57 -18.70 -6.22
CA GLY A 257 -5.66 -18.79 -5.27
C GLY A 257 -5.76 -20.15 -4.58
N ALA A 258 -6.77 -20.28 -3.72
CA ALA A 258 -7.10 -21.52 -3.04
C ALA A 258 -7.70 -22.57 -3.99
N ILE A 259 -7.50 -23.85 -3.65
CA ILE A 259 -8.27 -24.93 -4.24
C ILE A 259 -9.62 -24.99 -3.51
N VAL A 260 -10.71 -24.83 -4.28
CA VAL A 260 -12.08 -24.79 -3.76
C VAL A 260 -12.88 -25.94 -4.32
N GLN A 261 -13.71 -26.57 -3.48
CA GLN A 261 -14.73 -27.53 -3.94
C GLN A 261 -15.97 -26.75 -4.35
N GLU A 262 -16.38 -26.93 -5.61
CA GLU A 262 -17.59 -26.29 -6.12
C GLU A 262 -18.29 -27.21 -7.16
N PRO A 263 -19.59 -26.98 -7.43
CA PRO A 263 -20.26 -27.66 -8.55
C PRO A 263 -19.61 -27.25 -9.87
N VAL A 264 -19.23 -28.25 -10.66
CA VAL A 264 -18.67 -28.06 -12.01
C VAL A 264 -19.46 -28.92 -12.99
N VAL A 265 -19.51 -28.48 -14.24
CA VAL A 265 -20.09 -29.32 -15.31
C VAL A 265 -18.99 -30.18 -15.92
N LYS A 266 -19.16 -31.50 -15.89
CA LYS A 266 -18.27 -32.48 -16.49
C LYS A 266 -19.13 -33.46 -17.31
N ASP A 267 -18.83 -33.62 -18.59
CA ASP A 267 -19.55 -34.50 -19.53
C ASP A 267 -21.09 -34.25 -19.56
N GLY A 268 -21.51 -33.00 -19.33
CA GLY A 268 -22.91 -32.59 -19.31
C GLY A 268 -23.60 -32.75 -17.95
N GLU A 269 -22.94 -33.30 -16.95
CA GLU A 269 -23.47 -33.49 -15.59
C GLU A 269 -22.85 -32.51 -14.58
N ILE A 270 -23.61 -32.16 -13.54
CA ILE A 270 -23.13 -31.35 -12.44
C ILE A 270 -22.49 -32.28 -11.41
N VAL A 271 -21.20 -32.14 -11.21
CA VAL A 271 -20.41 -32.92 -10.25
C VAL A 271 -19.67 -32.03 -9.28
N VAL A 272 -19.24 -32.58 -8.14
CA VAL A 272 -18.31 -31.86 -7.24
C VAL A 272 -16.92 -31.87 -7.85
N GLY A 273 -16.40 -30.68 -8.15
CA GLY A 273 -15.05 -30.51 -8.70
C GLY A 273 -14.15 -29.73 -7.74
N ASN A 274 -12.85 -29.88 -7.94
CA ASN A 274 -11.84 -29.07 -7.24
C ASN A 274 -11.27 -28.07 -8.22
N THR A 275 -11.50 -26.79 -7.99
CA THR A 275 -11.04 -25.73 -8.89
C THR A 275 -10.03 -24.82 -8.23
N MET A 276 -9.20 -24.16 -9.02
CA MET A 276 -8.25 -23.15 -8.57
C MET A 276 -8.27 -21.99 -9.56
N LYS A 277 -8.28 -20.76 -9.04
CA LYS A 277 -8.17 -19.55 -9.86
C LYS A 277 -6.73 -19.05 -9.87
N LEU A 278 -6.24 -18.72 -11.07
CA LEU A 278 -4.98 -18.03 -11.28
C LEU A 278 -5.25 -16.65 -11.87
N THR A 279 -4.52 -15.64 -11.39
CA THR A 279 -4.50 -14.31 -11.95
C THR A 279 -3.10 -13.93 -12.39
N LEU A 280 -2.93 -13.69 -13.69
CA LEU A 280 -1.67 -13.21 -14.26
C LEU A 280 -1.72 -11.69 -14.37
N ALA A 281 -0.85 -10.99 -13.65
CA ALA A 281 -0.67 -9.55 -13.80
C ALA A 281 0.50 -9.30 -14.74
N CYS A 282 0.28 -8.52 -15.79
CA CYS A 282 1.27 -8.25 -16.84
C CYS A 282 1.50 -6.73 -16.99
N ASP A 283 2.74 -6.36 -17.30
CA ASP A 283 3.11 -5.04 -17.77
C ASP A 283 2.77 -4.91 -19.26
N HIS A 284 1.75 -4.10 -19.58
CA HIS A 284 1.25 -3.97 -20.95
C HIS A 284 2.25 -3.32 -21.92
N ARG A 285 3.33 -2.75 -21.42
CA ARG A 285 4.41 -2.22 -22.27
C ARG A 285 5.24 -3.32 -22.93
N VAL A 286 5.25 -4.53 -22.33
CA VAL A 286 6.08 -5.67 -22.77
C VAL A 286 5.23 -6.85 -23.19
N VAL A 287 4.21 -7.18 -22.41
CA VAL A 287 3.34 -8.35 -22.64
C VAL A 287 1.95 -7.84 -22.94
N ASP A 288 1.51 -8.02 -24.19
CA ASP A 288 0.14 -7.70 -24.62
C ASP A 288 -0.87 -8.79 -24.24
N GLY A 289 -2.16 -8.50 -24.43
CA GLY A 289 -3.23 -9.43 -24.06
C GLY A 289 -3.15 -10.78 -24.75
N LEU A 290 -2.74 -10.83 -26.02
CA LEU A 290 -2.61 -12.05 -26.79
C LEU A 290 -1.42 -12.91 -26.29
N THR A 291 -0.30 -12.27 -26.02
CA THR A 291 0.92 -12.91 -25.49
C THR A 291 0.65 -13.53 -24.12
N GLY A 292 0.01 -12.77 -23.21
CA GLY A 292 -0.38 -13.27 -21.88
C GLY A 292 -1.40 -14.41 -21.97
N ALA A 293 -2.40 -14.32 -22.88
CA ALA A 293 -3.38 -15.38 -23.08
C ALA A 293 -2.75 -16.68 -23.62
N LYS A 294 -1.84 -16.59 -24.59
CA LYS A 294 -1.09 -17.74 -25.11
C LYS A 294 -0.26 -18.43 -24.01
N PHE A 295 0.38 -17.65 -23.16
CA PHE A 295 1.10 -18.22 -22.02
C PHE A 295 0.17 -19.00 -21.08
N LEU A 296 -1.00 -18.43 -20.73
CA LEU A 296 -1.97 -19.13 -19.89
C LEU A 296 -2.57 -20.36 -20.58
N GLN A 297 -2.73 -20.33 -21.90
CA GLN A 297 -3.17 -21.48 -22.71
C GLN A 297 -2.16 -22.64 -22.65
N VAL A 298 -0.86 -22.35 -22.58
CA VAL A 298 0.19 -23.35 -22.37
C VAL A 298 0.27 -23.79 -20.91
N LEU A 299 0.15 -22.86 -19.96
CA LEU A 299 0.25 -23.13 -18.53
C LEU A 299 -0.89 -24.03 -18.01
N LYS A 300 -2.13 -23.80 -18.49
CA LYS A 300 -3.33 -24.50 -18.03
C LYS A 300 -3.19 -26.02 -18.12
N PRO A 301 -2.92 -26.65 -19.28
CA PRO A 301 -2.78 -28.08 -19.37
C PRO A 301 -1.61 -28.66 -18.58
N LEU A 302 -0.52 -27.92 -18.39
CA LEU A 302 0.62 -28.34 -17.56
C LEU A 302 0.24 -28.48 -16.07
N ILE A 303 -0.69 -27.68 -15.59
CA ILE A 303 -1.18 -27.79 -14.21
C ILE A 303 -2.30 -28.82 -14.13
N GLU A 304 -3.26 -28.81 -15.06
CA GLU A 304 -4.38 -29.75 -15.05
C GLU A 304 -3.95 -31.20 -15.31
N ASN A 305 -2.85 -31.43 -16.05
CA ASN A 305 -2.24 -32.72 -16.25
C ASN A 305 -0.72 -32.65 -16.01
N PRO A 306 -0.26 -32.80 -14.75
CA PRO A 306 1.14 -32.61 -14.39
C PRO A 306 2.12 -33.58 -15.06
N LEU A 307 1.66 -34.73 -15.55
CA LEU A 307 2.51 -35.69 -16.30
C LEU A 307 3.02 -35.08 -17.61
N SER A 308 2.29 -34.14 -18.21
CA SER A 308 2.70 -33.44 -19.43
C SER A 308 3.97 -32.59 -19.26
N MET A 309 4.36 -32.28 -18.02
CA MET A 309 5.62 -31.59 -17.74
C MET A 309 6.87 -32.46 -17.88
N LEU A 310 6.69 -33.76 -18.01
CA LEU A 310 7.78 -34.76 -18.11
C LEU A 310 8.14 -35.08 -19.56
N ILE A 311 7.32 -34.64 -20.51
CA ILE A 311 7.47 -34.82 -21.95
C ILE A 311 7.98 -33.53 -22.58
#